data_46c539cd9fe9e700ba5ae5a5e8f6149f
#
_entry.id   46c539cd9fe9e700ba5ae5a5e8f6149f
#
_cell.length_a   1.000
_cell.length_b   1.000
_cell.length_c   1.000
_cell.angle_alpha   90.00
_cell.angle_beta   90.00
_cell.angle_gamma   90.00
#
_symmetry.space_group_name_H-M   'P 1'
#
loop_
_entity.id
_entity.type
_entity.pdbx_description
1 polymer ?
#
loop_
_entity_poly.entity_id
_entity_poly.type
_entity_poly.pdbx_seq_one_letter_code
_entity_poly.pdbx_strand_id
1 'polypeptide(L)'
;MQRLVRTAFLWLILLPLPVHATTPVQPPEDTAAASPAAAAPKADPQLPWVTRQADVPRVSFHRFHSAVAGTDVSYHLYTPLEYDQFPDRRFPVLYWLHGTEGGINHIRPVARLFHFGIRDHGLPPLLVVFVNGLSKRLWTDSKDGRAPIESVFIRDLIPQIDQSLRTIAGPHGRILEGFSMGGYGAARIGFQHPELFGGISILAAGPLSPEFEGPRANGNPLR
;
A
#
# COMPACT_ATOMS: atom_id res chain seq x y z
N MET A 1 19.44 47.65 46.87
CA MET A 1 20.73 46.95 46.61
C MET A 1 20.55 46.06 45.39
N GLN A 2 20.84 46.59 44.19
CA GLN A 2 20.75 45.88 42.94
C GLN A 2 22.13 45.27 42.62
N ARG A 3 22.19 43.96 42.42
CA ARG A 3 23.41 43.32 41.93
C ARG A 3 23.27 43.12 40.40
N LEU A 4 24.10 43.83 39.65
CA LEU A 4 24.33 43.62 38.24
C LEU A 4 25.10 42.31 38.03
N VAL A 5 24.54 41.41 37.23
CA VAL A 5 25.24 40.24 36.67
C VAL A 5 25.70 40.63 35.28
N ARG A 6 27.02 40.76 35.09
CA ARG A 6 27.65 40.98 33.78
C ARG A 6 27.80 39.65 33.08
N THR A 7 27.09 39.45 31.97
CA THR A 7 27.28 38.30 31.06
C THR A 7 28.39 38.66 30.08
N ALA A 8 29.50 37.92 30.13
CA ALA A 8 30.58 38.04 29.18
C ALA A 8 30.25 37.24 27.90
N PHE A 9 30.13 37.92 26.76
CA PHE A 9 30.03 37.33 25.45
C PHE A 9 31.44 36.96 24.95
N LEU A 10 31.66 35.62 24.81
CA LEU A 10 32.87 35.10 24.20
C LEU A 10 32.65 35.04 22.67
N TRP A 11 33.35 35.88 21.92
CA TRP A 11 33.39 35.82 20.45
C TRP A 11 34.37 34.73 20.03
N LEU A 12 33.82 33.67 19.43
CA LEU A 12 34.62 32.63 18.78
C LEU A 12 34.91 33.09 17.34
N ILE A 13 36.16 33.47 17.08
CA ILE A 13 36.64 33.81 15.73
C ILE A 13 36.88 32.52 14.98
N LEU A 14 35.98 32.19 14.04
CA LEU A 14 36.16 31.10 13.07
C LEU A 14 37.10 31.60 11.94
N LEU A 15 38.32 31.09 11.91
CA LEU A 15 39.23 31.26 10.77
C LEU A 15 38.75 30.36 9.61
N PRO A 16 38.73 30.86 8.36
CA PRO A 16 38.38 30.02 7.21
C PRO A 16 39.52 29.04 6.91
N LEU A 17 39.17 27.74 6.84
CA LEU A 17 40.07 26.72 6.34
C LEU A 17 40.24 26.84 4.81
N PRO A 18 41.39 26.55 4.24
CA PRO A 18 41.61 26.63 2.79
C PRO A 18 40.81 25.54 2.08
N VAL A 19 39.92 25.97 1.17
CA VAL A 19 39.19 25.08 0.25
C VAL A 19 40.18 24.58 -0.79
N HIS A 20 40.51 23.29 -0.72
CA HIS A 20 41.27 22.64 -1.81
C HIS A 20 40.30 22.46 -2.99
N ALA A 21 40.65 23.04 -4.13
CA ALA A 21 39.93 22.85 -5.37
C ALA A 21 40.00 21.39 -5.79
N THR A 22 38.86 20.67 -5.68
CA THR A 22 38.73 19.34 -6.24
C THR A 22 38.48 19.46 -7.76
N THR A 23 39.38 18.86 -8.53
CA THR A 23 39.22 18.68 -9.97
C THR A 23 37.92 17.97 -10.28
N PRO A 24 37.12 18.42 -11.24
CA PRO A 24 35.87 17.70 -11.61
C PRO A 24 36.23 16.34 -12.20
N VAL A 25 35.80 15.28 -11.54
CA VAL A 25 35.80 13.91 -12.07
C VAL A 25 34.72 13.85 -13.14
N GLN A 26 35.15 13.68 -14.41
CA GLN A 26 34.18 13.35 -15.48
C GLN A 26 33.51 12.00 -15.17
N PRO A 27 32.18 11.92 -15.30
CA PRO A 27 31.49 10.63 -15.20
C PRO A 27 31.95 9.73 -16.36
N PRO A 28 32.10 8.42 -16.15
CA PRO A 28 32.40 7.49 -17.23
C PRO A 28 31.29 7.54 -18.28
N GLU A 29 31.67 7.66 -19.54
CA GLU A 29 30.77 7.47 -20.68
C GLU A 29 30.39 5.99 -20.75
N ASP A 30 29.27 5.63 -20.08
CA ASP A 30 28.63 4.33 -20.27
C ASP A 30 27.87 4.32 -21.61
N THR A 31 28.59 4.03 -22.69
CA THR A 31 28.00 3.55 -23.93
C THR A 31 27.66 2.05 -23.79
N ALA A 32 26.81 1.73 -22.82
CA ALA A 32 26.13 0.46 -22.82
C ALA A 32 24.90 0.60 -23.74
N ALA A 33 25.02 0.06 -24.96
CA ALA A 33 23.89 -0.13 -25.85
C ALA A 33 22.77 -0.87 -25.07
N ALA A 34 21.66 -0.18 -24.84
CA ALA A 34 20.49 -0.76 -24.19
C ALA A 34 20.03 -1.95 -25.03
N SER A 35 20.30 -3.15 -24.53
CA SER A 35 19.66 -4.36 -25.04
C SER A 35 18.16 -4.16 -25.02
N PRO A 36 17.42 -4.50 -26.09
CA PRO A 36 15.96 -4.33 -26.08
C PRO A 36 15.39 -5.04 -24.85
N ALA A 37 14.78 -4.25 -23.97
CA ALA A 37 14.15 -4.77 -22.77
C ALA A 37 13.18 -5.87 -23.20
N ALA A 38 13.43 -7.11 -22.77
CA ALA A 38 12.51 -8.21 -22.97
C ALA A 38 11.14 -7.77 -22.47
N ALA A 39 10.12 -7.87 -23.33
CA ALA A 39 8.76 -7.47 -22.98
C ALA A 39 8.41 -8.13 -21.64
N ALA A 40 8.00 -7.31 -20.67
CA ALA A 40 7.62 -7.80 -19.34
C ALA A 40 6.59 -8.94 -19.52
N PRO A 41 6.73 -10.07 -18.82
CA PRO A 41 5.80 -11.17 -18.93
C PRO A 41 4.39 -10.66 -18.61
N LYS A 42 3.44 -10.98 -19.50
CA LYS A 42 2.05 -10.55 -19.31
C LYS A 42 1.42 -11.35 -18.17
N ALA A 43 0.63 -10.68 -17.34
CA ALA A 43 -0.14 -11.34 -16.31
C ALA A 43 -1.03 -12.44 -16.90
N ASP A 44 -1.27 -13.50 -16.11
CA ASP A 44 -2.12 -14.61 -16.52
C ASP A 44 -3.60 -14.18 -16.48
N PRO A 45 -4.30 -14.07 -17.61
CA PRO A 45 -5.70 -13.66 -17.65
C PRO A 45 -6.65 -14.71 -17.06
N GLN A 46 -6.21 -15.94 -16.85
CA GLN A 46 -7.01 -17.01 -16.24
C GLN A 46 -7.05 -16.92 -14.72
N LEU A 47 -6.22 -16.08 -14.11
CA LEU A 47 -6.31 -15.82 -12.68
C LEU A 47 -7.58 -15.05 -12.36
N PRO A 48 -8.20 -15.26 -11.18
CA PRO A 48 -9.47 -14.63 -10.80
C PRO A 48 -9.30 -13.14 -10.43
N TRP A 49 -8.81 -12.34 -11.40
CA TRP A 49 -8.64 -10.89 -11.25
C TRP A 49 -9.95 -10.15 -11.00
N VAL A 50 -11.07 -10.74 -11.46
CA VAL A 50 -12.41 -10.25 -11.19
C VAL A 50 -13.13 -11.25 -10.31
N THR A 51 -13.49 -10.82 -9.11
CA THR A 51 -14.28 -11.63 -8.16
C THR A 51 -15.78 -11.44 -8.43
N ARG A 52 -16.61 -12.24 -7.78
CA ARG A 52 -18.06 -11.97 -7.72
C ARG A 52 -18.36 -10.75 -6.84
N GLN A 53 -19.47 -10.12 -7.06
CA GLN A 53 -20.00 -9.08 -6.19
C GLN A 53 -20.38 -9.66 -4.82
N ALA A 54 -20.05 -8.96 -3.75
CA ALA A 54 -20.51 -9.26 -2.39
C ALA A 54 -21.79 -8.45 -2.10
N ASP A 55 -22.85 -9.14 -1.65
CA ASP A 55 -24.07 -8.49 -1.19
C ASP A 55 -23.93 -8.06 0.27
N VAL A 56 -23.42 -6.84 0.48
CA VAL A 56 -23.15 -6.26 1.80
C VAL A 56 -23.61 -4.80 1.80
N PRO A 57 -24.41 -4.35 2.78
CA PRO A 57 -24.83 -2.96 2.88
C PRO A 57 -23.66 -2.00 2.87
N ARG A 58 -23.79 -0.90 2.13
CA ARG A 58 -22.75 0.14 1.98
C ARG A 58 -21.46 -0.34 1.31
N VAL A 59 -21.47 -1.52 0.69
CA VAL A 59 -20.34 -2.04 -0.08
C VAL A 59 -20.73 -2.13 -1.55
N SER A 60 -20.03 -1.41 -2.39
CA SER A 60 -20.14 -1.45 -3.84
C SER A 60 -19.03 -2.30 -4.47
N PHE A 61 -19.35 -2.87 -5.65
CA PHE A 61 -18.42 -3.67 -6.44
C PHE A 61 -17.94 -2.85 -7.64
N HIS A 62 -16.64 -2.82 -7.87
CA HIS A 62 -16.02 -2.06 -8.93
C HIS A 62 -15.06 -2.90 -9.74
N ARG A 63 -14.91 -2.51 -11.01
CA ARG A 63 -13.88 -3.01 -11.94
C ARG A 63 -13.12 -1.85 -12.53
N PHE A 64 -11.86 -2.07 -12.85
CA PHE A 64 -11.06 -1.15 -13.61
C PHE A 64 -10.07 -1.94 -14.46
N HIS A 65 -9.64 -1.38 -15.58
CA HIS A 65 -8.59 -1.99 -16.39
C HIS A 65 -7.23 -1.71 -15.77
N SER A 66 -6.51 -2.76 -15.38
CA SER A 66 -5.15 -2.65 -14.87
C SER A 66 -4.16 -2.72 -16.02
N ALA A 67 -3.35 -1.68 -16.20
CA ALA A 67 -2.29 -1.68 -17.19
C ALA A 67 -1.18 -2.70 -16.86
N VAL A 68 -0.91 -2.88 -15.56
CA VAL A 68 0.06 -3.84 -15.06
C VAL A 68 -0.39 -5.28 -15.29
N ALA A 69 -1.67 -5.60 -15.01
CA ALA A 69 -2.20 -6.93 -15.25
C ALA A 69 -2.60 -7.16 -16.71
N GLY A 70 -2.78 -6.11 -17.52
CA GLY A 70 -3.28 -6.20 -18.89
C GLY A 70 -4.70 -6.77 -19.00
N THR A 71 -5.48 -6.67 -17.92
CA THR A 71 -6.85 -7.19 -17.81
C THR A 71 -7.65 -6.39 -16.78
N ASP A 72 -8.95 -6.65 -16.71
CA ASP A 72 -9.80 -6.06 -15.68
C ASP A 72 -9.50 -6.67 -14.31
N VAL A 73 -9.45 -5.81 -13.31
CA VAL A 73 -9.28 -6.16 -11.89
C VAL A 73 -10.46 -5.61 -11.10
N SER A 74 -10.92 -6.35 -10.10
CA SER A 74 -12.01 -5.90 -9.24
C SER A 74 -11.56 -5.55 -7.83
N TYR A 75 -12.34 -4.66 -7.19
CA TYR A 75 -12.27 -4.39 -5.76
C TYR A 75 -13.67 -4.14 -5.22
N HIS A 76 -13.81 -4.19 -3.89
CA HIS A 76 -15.04 -3.75 -3.23
C HIS A 76 -14.74 -2.51 -2.40
N LEU A 77 -15.72 -1.62 -2.29
CA LEU A 77 -15.58 -0.35 -1.60
C LEU A 77 -16.71 -0.19 -0.58
N TYR A 78 -16.35 -0.09 0.70
CA TYR A 78 -17.25 0.38 1.73
C TYR A 78 -17.18 1.91 1.82
N THR A 79 -18.35 2.57 1.85
CA THR A 79 -18.49 4.01 2.07
C THR A 79 -19.29 4.27 3.36
N PRO A 80 -18.82 5.11 4.28
CA PRO A 80 -19.59 5.51 5.46
C PRO A 80 -20.78 6.40 5.08
N LEU A 81 -21.73 6.61 5.98
CA LEU A 81 -22.88 7.49 5.73
C LEU A 81 -22.47 8.92 5.42
N GLU A 82 -21.42 9.39 6.06
CA GLU A 82 -20.86 10.72 5.90
C GLU A 82 -20.33 10.98 4.48
N TYR A 83 -20.02 9.93 3.73
CA TYR A 83 -19.60 10.08 2.34
C TYR A 83 -20.71 10.67 1.46
N ASP A 84 -21.97 10.32 1.73
CA ASP A 84 -23.12 10.88 1.02
C ASP A 84 -23.57 12.22 1.62
N GLN A 85 -23.44 12.37 2.95
CA GLN A 85 -23.89 13.56 3.67
C GLN A 85 -23.00 14.80 3.43
N PHE A 86 -21.71 14.58 3.17
CA PHE A 86 -20.72 15.66 3.03
C PHE A 86 -20.03 15.57 1.66
N PRO A 87 -20.63 16.08 0.57
CA PRO A 87 -20.14 15.94 -0.79
C PRO A 87 -18.77 16.57 -1.04
N ASP A 88 -18.41 17.61 -0.29
CA ASP A 88 -17.13 18.32 -0.45
C ASP A 88 -16.01 17.75 0.45
N ARG A 89 -16.36 16.85 1.36
CA ARG A 89 -15.38 16.26 2.29
C ARG A 89 -14.55 15.17 1.62
N ARG A 90 -13.24 15.17 1.93
CA ARG A 90 -12.32 14.09 1.60
C ARG A 90 -12.14 13.16 2.79
N PHE A 91 -11.91 11.88 2.50
CA PHE A 91 -11.88 10.82 3.51
C PHE A 91 -10.55 10.07 3.45
N PRO A 92 -10.01 9.64 4.59
CA PRO A 92 -8.93 8.67 4.60
C PRO A 92 -9.40 7.34 4.01
N VAL A 93 -8.46 6.58 3.47
CA VAL A 93 -8.70 5.26 2.87
C VAL A 93 -7.93 4.20 3.63
N LEU A 94 -8.63 3.15 4.03
CA LEU A 94 -8.03 1.93 4.53
C LEU A 94 -8.07 0.88 3.40
N TYR A 95 -6.91 0.40 3.02
CA TYR A 95 -6.76 -0.74 2.10
C TYR A 95 -6.69 -2.01 2.93
N TRP A 96 -7.71 -2.87 2.77
CA TRP A 96 -7.80 -4.11 3.52
C TRP A 96 -7.33 -5.30 2.70
N LEU A 97 -6.31 -6.00 3.20
CA LEU A 97 -5.69 -7.14 2.58
C LEU A 97 -6.20 -8.44 3.20
N HIS A 98 -6.85 -9.28 2.40
CA HIS A 98 -7.46 -10.53 2.85
C HIS A 98 -6.45 -11.63 3.16
N GLY A 99 -6.89 -12.66 3.91
CA GLY A 99 -6.14 -13.87 4.18
C GLY A 99 -6.09 -14.84 2.97
N THR A 100 -5.58 -16.03 3.22
CA THR A 100 -5.28 -17.06 2.18
C THR A 100 -6.49 -17.47 1.35
N GLU A 101 -7.69 -17.46 1.92
CA GLU A 101 -8.91 -17.96 1.28
C GLU A 101 -9.55 -16.97 0.28
N GLY A 102 -8.98 -15.77 0.13
CA GLY A 102 -9.53 -14.72 -0.72
C GLY A 102 -10.44 -13.74 0.03
N GLY A 103 -10.69 -12.59 -0.60
CA GLY A 103 -11.25 -11.41 0.06
C GLY A 103 -12.75 -11.44 0.33
N ILE A 104 -13.52 -12.13 -0.48
CA ILE A 104 -14.99 -12.04 -0.45
C ILE A 104 -15.59 -12.51 0.88
N ASN A 105 -15.05 -13.56 1.47
CA ASN A 105 -15.60 -14.15 2.69
C ASN A 105 -15.53 -13.23 3.91
N HIS A 106 -14.60 -12.27 3.92
CA HIS A 106 -14.36 -11.36 5.04
C HIS A 106 -14.94 -9.96 4.82
N ILE A 107 -15.48 -9.64 3.65
CA ILE A 107 -16.02 -8.30 3.36
C ILE A 107 -17.15 -7.95 4.33
N ARG A 108 -18.12 -8.82 4.52
CA ARG A 108 -19.28 -8.56 5.40
C ARG A 108 -18.87 -8.29 6.86
N PRO A 109 -18.12 -9.16 7.56
CA PRO A 109 -17.75 -8.89 8.95
C PRO A 109 -16.86 -7.66 9.09
N VAL A 110 -15.92 -7.43 8.18
CA VAL A 110 -15.02 -6.26 8.23
C VAL A 110 -15.78 -4.96 7.95
N ALA A 111 -16.61 -4.91 6.90
CA ALA A 111 -17.44 -3.74 6.62
C ALA A 111 -18.37 -3.39 7.80
N ARG A 112 -18.95 -4.39 8.45
CA ARG A 112 -19.78 -4.18 9.66
C ARG A 112 -18.96 -3.64 10.84
N LEU A 113 -17.75 -4.14 11.05
CA LEU A 113 -16.85 -3.65 12.09
C LEU A 113 -16.57 -2.15 11.91
N PHE A 114 -16.18 -1.72 10.72
CA PHE A 114 -15.95 -0.31 10.43
C PHE A 114 -17.24 0.52 10.52
N HIS A 115 -18.36 -0.01 10.01
CA HIS A 115 -19.66 0.69 10.09
C HIS A 115 -20.06 1.00 11.53
N PHE A 116 -20.01 0.00 12.42
CA PHE A 116 -20.32 0.19 13.84
C PHE A 116 -19.25 1.00 14.58
N GLY A 117 -17.98 0.81 14.23
CA GLY A 117 -16.88 1.61 14.78
C GLY A 117 -17.07 3.11 14.52
N ILE A 118 -17.46 3.46 13.30
CA ILE A 118 -17.74 4.86 12.91
C ILE A 118 -19.00 5.38 13.60
N ARG A 119 -20.09 4.61 13.55
CA ARG A 119 -21.39 5.06 14.07
C ARG A 119 -21.45 5.16 15.58
N ASP A 120 -20.89 4.16 16.29
CA ASP A 120 -21.17 3.95 17.72
C ASP A 120 -19.94 4.12 18.62
N HIS A 121 -18.72 4.07 18.06
CA HIS A 121 -17.49 4.00 18.86
C HIS A 121 -16.45 5.10 18.53
N GLY A 122 -16.87 6.15 17.82
CA GLY A 122 -16.03 7.33 17.59
C GLY A 122 -14.86 7.12 16.62
N LEU A 123 -14.86 6.03 15.83
CA LEU A 123 -13.90 5.90 14.74
C LEU A 123 -14.19 6.99 13.70
N PRO A 124 -13.18 7.74 13.26
CA PRO A 124 -13.37 8.73 12.20
C PRO A 124 -13.91 8.08 10.91
N PRO A 125 -14.84 8.76 10.19
CA PRO A 125 -15.33 8.25 8.92
C PRO A 125 -14.20 8.05 7.90
N LEU A 126 -14.13 6.86 7.31
CA LEU A 126 -13.12 6.45 6.33
C LEU A 126 -13.73 5.53 5.27
N LEU A 127 -13.07 5.46 4.11
CA LEU A 127 -13.36 4.49 3.06
C LEU A 127 -12.60 3.19 3.35
N VAL A 128 -13.21 2.03 3.06
CA VAL A 128 -12.48 0.75 3.10
C VAL A 128 -12.47 0.14 1.72
N VAL A 129 -11.28 -0.02 1.16
CA VAL A 129 -11.06 -0.70 -0.12
C VAL A 129 -10.63 -2.13 0.16
N PHE A 130 -11.49 -3.09 -0.18
CA PHE A 130 -11.18 -4.52 -0.11
C PHE A 130 -10.45 -4.92 -1.38
N VAL A 131 -9.16 -5.08 -1.27
CA VAL A 131 -8.27 -5.35 -2.40
C VAL A 131 -8.38 -6.81 -2.83
N ASN A 132 -8.45 -7.07 -4.14
CA ASN A 132 -8.34 -8.42 -4.68
C ASN A 132 -6.86 -8.78 -4.90
N GLY A 133 -6.27 -9.49 -3.95
CA GLY A 133 -4.87 -9.94 -3.98
C GLY A 133 -4.71 -11.38 -4.44
N LEU A 134 -5.73 -11.97 -5.05
CA LEU A 134 -5.78 -13.38 -5.41
C LEU A 134 -5.57 -14.30 -4.18
N SER A 135 -6.11 -15.50 -4.18
CA SER A 135 -5.90 -16.43 -3.07
C SER A 135 -4.51 -17.07 -3.13
N LYS A 136 -3.90 -17.33 -1.97
CA LYS A 136 -2.63 -18.06 -1.82
C LYS A 136 -1.40 -17.43 -2.49
N ARG A 137 -1.36 -16.08 -2.66
CA ARG A 137 -0.30 -15.38 -3.41
C ARG A 137 0.61 -14.46 -2.59
N LEU A 138 0.46 -14.42 -1.27
CA LEU A 138 1.31 -13.70 -0.31
C LEU A 138 1.48 -12.19 -0.57
N TRP A 139 0.59 -11.57 -1.35
CA TRP A 139 0.61 -10.12 -1.61
C TRP A 139 1.93 -9.62 -2.22
N THR A 140 2.51 -10.39 -3.12
CA THR A 140 3.75 -10.06 -3.83
C THR A 140 3.64 -10.43 -5.30
N ASP A 141 4.47 -9.83 -6.11
CA ASP A 141 4.57 -10.18 -7.52
C ASP A 141 5.21 -11.58 -7.65
N SER A 142 4.65 -12.41 -8.51
CA SER A 142 5.25 -13.71 -8.81
C SER A 142 6.54 -13.56 -9.62
N LYS A 143 7.50 -14.44 -9.40
CA LYS A 143 8.80 -14.41 -10.10
C LYS A 143 8.68 -14.53 -11.62
N ASP A 144 7.67 -15.23 -12.09
CA ASP A 144 7.36 -15.43 -13.51
C ASP A 144 6.56 -14.25 -14.11
N GLY A 145 6.25 -13.23 -13.32
CA GLY A 145 5.49 -12.06 -13.74
C GLY A 145 4.00 -12.31 -14.04
N ARG A 146 3.52 -13.55 -13.90
CA ARG A 146 2.14 -13.90 -14.24
C ARG A 146 1.10 -13.40 -13.25
N ALA A 147 1.50 -13.12 -12.01
CA ALA A 147 0.65 -12.57 -10.96
C ALA A 147 1.31 -11.34 -10.29
N PRO A 148 1.32 -10.18 -10.96
CA PRO A 148 1.94 -8.94 -10.47
C PRO A 148 1.04 -8.23 -9.45
N ILE A 149 0.72 -8.87 -8.32
CA ILE A 149 -0.32 -8.43 -7.37
C ILE A 149 0.06 -7.13 -6.67
N GLU A 150 1.28 -7.04 -6.17
CA GLU A 150 1.80 -5.84 -5.50
C GLU A 150 1.86 -4.67 -6.49
N SER A 151 2.37 -4.92 -7.69
CA SER A 151 2.44 -3.90 -8.73
C SER A 151 1.06 -3.41 -9.16
N VAL A 152 0.06 -4.28 -9.31
CA VAL A 152 -1.34 -3.91 -9.58
C VAL A 152 -1.90 -3.06 -8.44
N PHE A 153 -1.66 -3.44 -7.20
CA PHE A 153 -2.15 -2.69 -6.04
C PHE A 153 -1.56 -1.29 -5.98
N ILE A 154 -0.22 -1.18 -6.09
CA ILE A 154 0.48 0.09 -5.89
C ILE A 154 0.37 1.01 -7.10
N ARG A 155 0.56 0.48 -8.31
CA ARG A 155 0.69 1.31 -9.52
C ARG A 155 -0.64 1.61 -10.19
N ASP A 156 -1.65 0.74 -10.01
CA ASP A 156 -2.93 0.89 -10.69
C ASP A 156 -4.07 1.17 -9.71
N LEU A 157 -4.26 0.33 -8.66
CA LEU A 157 -5.42 0.48 -7.78
C LEU A 157 -5.36 1.73 -6.91
N ILE A 158 -4.24 2.02 -6.25
CA ILE A 158 -4.11 3.24 -5.42
C ILE A 158 -4.38 4.51 -6.24
N PRO A 159 -3.75 4.73 -7.41
CA PRO A 159 -4.07 5.87 -8.25
C PRO A 159 -5.53 5.90 -8.72
N GLN A 160 -6.11 4.75 -9.10
CA GLN A 160 -7.51 4.64 -9.49
C GLN A 160 -8.46 5.10 -8.39
N ILE A 161 -8.21 4.72 -7.13
CA ILE A 161 -8.99 5.12 -5.97
C ILE A 161 -8.91 6.63 -5.76
N ASP A 162 -7.71 7.19 -5.80
CA ASP A 162 -7.51 8.63 -5.59
C ASP A 162 -8.12 9.50 -6.69
N GLN A 163 -8.16 9.00 -7.94
CA GLN A 163 -8.76 9.69 -9.07
C GLN A 163 -10.29 9.61 -9.06
N SER A 164 -10.86 8.49 -8.63
CA SER A 164 -12.30 8.23 -8.73
C SER A 164 -13.10 8.57 -7.48
N LEU A 165 -12.43 8.74 -6.33
CA LEU A 165 -13.08 8.97 -5.04
C LEU A 165 -12.55 10.22 -4.34
N ARG A 166 -13.33 10.72 -3.40
CA ARG A 166 -12.94 11.85 -2.55
C ARG A 166 -12.02 11.39 -1.42
N THR A 167 -10.78 11.11 -1.76
CA THR A 167 -9.76 10.64 -0.82
C THR A 167 -8.88 11.77 -0.32
N ILE A 168 -8.29 11.60 0.87
CA ILE A 168 -7.12 12.34 1.30
C ILE A 168 -5.93 11.63 0.65
N ALA A 169 -5.56 12.07 -0.55
CA ALA A 169 -4.44 11.47 -1.29
C ALA A 169 -3.11 11.70 -0.56
N GLY A 170 -2.27 10.67 -0.51
CA GLY A 170 -0.98 10.73 0.18
C GLY A 170 -0.94 9.89 1.46
N PRO A 171 0.24 9.77 2.10
CA PRO A 171 0.43 8.87 3.24
C PRO A 171 -0.48 9.22 4.42
N HIS A 172 -0.69 10.50 4.72
CA HIS A 172 -1.55 10.92 5.84
C HIS A 172 -3.00 10.46 5.75
N GLY A 173 -3.48 10.16 4.54
CA GLY A 173 -4.83 9.68 4.30
C GLY A 173 -4.90 8.18 4.00
N ARG A 174 -3.79 7.44 4.00
CA ARG A 174 -3.80 6.01 3.64
C ARG A 174 -3.36 5.12 4.80
N ILE A 175 -4.18 4.11 5.05
CA ILE A 175 -3.92 3.07 6.05
C ILE A 175 -3.89 1.74 5.31
N LEU A 176 -2.90 0.91 5.63
CA LEU A 176 -2.79 -0.46 5.12
C LEU A 176 -3.07 -1.43 6.26
N GLU A 177 -4.09 -2.25 6.11
CA GLU A 177 -4.45 -3.26 7.09
C GLU A 177 -4.58 -4.63 6.44
N GLY A 178 -4.17 -5.68 7.14
CA GLY A 178 -4.33 -7.02 6.62
C GLY A 178 -4.40 -8.08 7.71
N PHE A 179 -5.08 -9.18 7.38
CA PHE A 179 -5.27 -10.33 8.27
C PHE A 179 -4.60 -11.59 7.72
N SER A 180 -3.90 -12.34 8.57
CA SER A 180 -3.23 -13.60 8.22
C SER A 180 -2.23 -13.39 7.06
N MET A 181 -2.43 -14.02 5.90
CA MET A 181 -1.65 -13.74 4.68
C MET A 181 -1.66 -12.24 4.32
N GLY A 182 -2.79 -11.55 4.51
CA GLY A 182 -2.90 -10.10 4.33
C GLY A 182 -2.10 -9.32 5.37
N GLY A 183 -2.00 -9.81 6.60
CA GLY A 183 -1.14 -9.23 7.64
C GLY A 183 0.34 -9.28 7.24
N TYR A 184 0.78 -10.40 6.67
CA TYR A 184 2.11 -10.48 6.06
C TYR A 184 2.26 -9.48 4.90
N GLY A 185 1.25 -9.41 4.01
CA GLY A 185 1.23 -8.43 2.92
C GLY A 185 1.31 -7.00 3.40
N ALA A 186 0.53 -6.64 4.44
CA ALA A 186 0.54 -5.31 5.03
C ALA A 186 1.91 -4.95 5.63
N ALA A 187 2.54 -5.88 6.36
CA ALA A 187 3.90 -5.68 6.87
C ALA A 187 4.89 -5.47 5.72
N ARG A 188 4.92 -6.41 4.76
CA ARG A 188 5.87 -6.37 3.65
C ARG A 188 5.72 -5.11 2.80
N ILE A 189 4.51 -4.85 2.28
CA ILE A 189 4.24 -3.71 1.40
C ILE A 189 4.42 -2.40 2.16
N GLY A 190 3.90 -2.30 3.39
CA GLY A 190 3.97 -1.08 4.16
C GLY A 190 5.39 -0.67 4.55
N PHE A 191 6.27 -1.64 4.87
CA PHE A 191 7.69 -1.35 5.14
C PHE A 191 8.53 -1.12 3.90
N GLN A 192 8.14 -1.69 2.75
CA GLN A 192 8.83 -1.44 1.48
C GLN A 192 8.43 -0.11 0.84
N HIS A 193 7.24 0.40 1.14
CA HIS A 193 6.68 1.64 0.59
C HIS A 193 6.20 2.59 1.69
N PRO A 194 7.09 3.01 2.61
CA PRO A 194 6.72 3.89 3.73
C PRO A 194 6.20 5.26 3.28
N GLU A 195 6.54 5.66 2.06
CA GLU A 195 6.04 6.90 1.45
C GLU A 195 4.58 6.85 1.04
N LEU A 196 3.96 5.66 0.98
CA LEU A 196 2.56 5.50 0.54
C LEU A 196 1.56 5.50 1.68
N PHE A 197 1.94 5.06 2.88
CA PHE A 197 1.02 4.78 3.98
C PHE A 197 1.43 5.50 5.27
N GLY A 198 0.49 6.20 5.90
CA GLY A 198 0.68 6.84 7.21
C GLY A 198 0.42 5.91 8.40
N GLY A 199 -0.19 4.77 8.17
CA GLY A 199 -0.46 3.75 9.19
C GLY A 199 -0.48 2.35 8.62
N ILE A 200 0.02 1.37 9.39
CA ILE A 200 0.03 -0.04 9.04
C ILE A 200 -0.57 -0.82 10.21
N SER A 201 -1.56 -1.68 9.94
CA SER A 201 -2.18 -2.57 10.90
C SER A 201 -1.95 -4.03 10.45
N ILE A 202 -1.28 -4.80 11.30
CA ILE A 202 -0.85 -6.17 11.00
C ILE A 202 -1.61 -7.11 11.93
N LEU A 203 -2.62 -7.82 11.38
CA LEU A 203 -3.48 -8.69 12.14
C LEU A 203 -3.12 -10.16 11.91
N ALA A 204 -2.71 -10.84 12.98
CA ALA A 204 -2.44 -12.28 13.00
C ALA A 204 -1.56 -12.77 11.82
N ALA A 205 -0.58 -11.97 11.42
CA ALA A 205 0.42 -12.38 10.46
C ALA A 205 1.22 -13.54 11.04
N GLY A 206 1.14 -14.71 10.42
CA GLY A 206 2.00 -15.80 10.82
C GLY A 206 3.47 -15.48 10.50
N PRO A 207 4.43 -15.85 11.37
CA PRO A 207 5.83 -15.73 11.01
C PRO A 207 6.10 -16.60 9.79
N LEU A 208 6.70 -16.04 8.76
CA LEU A 208 7.32 -16.81 7.71
C LEU A 208 8.70 -17.22 8.21
N SER A 209 8.99 -18.53 8.20
CA SER A 209 10.36 -18.97 8.38
C SER A 209 11.26 -18.29 7.34
N PRO A 210 12.46 -17.81 7.71
CA PRO A 210 13.42 -17.24 6.75
C PRO A 210 13.70 -18.19 5.58
N GLU A 211 13.63 -19.50 5.83
CA GLU A 211 13.86 -20.55 4.84
C GLU A 211 12.59 -20.93 4.06
N PHE A 212 11.45 -20.40 4.44
CA PHE A 212 10.17 -20.68 3.79
C PHE A 212 9.86 -22.19 3.69
N GLU A 213 10.10 -22.92 4.78
CA GLU A 213 9.92 -24.37 4.85
C GLU A 213 8.48 -24.77 5.18
N GLY A 214 8.16 -26.04 4.90
CA GLY A 214 6.89 -26.68 5.28
C GLY A 214 5.84 -26.69 4.16
N PRO A 215 4.61 -27.14 4.47
CA PRO A 215 3.55 -27.35 3.47
C PRO A 215 3.14 -26.10 2.70
N ARG A 216 3.30 -24.91 3.31
CA ARG A 216 3.00 -23.62 2.68
C ARG A 216 4.06 -23.16 1.66
N ALA A 217 5.25 -23.74 1.73
CA ALA A 217 6.33 -23.45 0.79
C ALA A 217 6.22 -24.28 -0.48
N ASN A 218 5.59 -25.45 -0.39
CA ASN A 218 5.42 -26.36 -1.54
C ASN A 218 4.38 -25.79 -2.50
N GLY A 219 4.77 -25.63 -3.77
CA GLY A 219 3.93 -25.04 -4.81
C GLY A 219 3.77 -23.52 -4.72
N ASN A 220 4.56 -22.83 -3.89
CA ASN A 220 4.54 -21.38 -3.83
C ASN A 220 5.35 -20.79 -5.01
N PRO A 221 4.74 -19.90 -5.84
CA PRO A 221 5.42 -19.27 -6.97
C PRO A 221 6.54 -18.29 -6.58
N LEU A 222 6.76 -18.10 -5.28
CA LEU A 222 7.84 -17.24 -4.74
C LEU A 222 9.18 -17.98 -4.58
N ARG A 223 9.22 -19.27 -4.83
CA ARG A 223 10.45 -20.08 -4.85
C ARG A 223 11.20 -19.99 -6.15
#